data_b23505266b4b17b903741ef3b9c7c842
#
_entry.id   b23505266b4b17b903741ef3b9c7c842
#
_cell.length_a   1.000
_cell.length_b   1.000
_cell.length_c   1.000
_cell.angle_alpha   90.00
_cell.angle_beta   90.00
_cell.angle_gamma   90.00
#
_symmetry.space_group_name_H-M   'P 1'
#
loop_
_entity.id
_entity.type
_entity.pdbx_description
1 polymer ?
#
loop_
_entity_poly.entity_id
_entity_poly.type
_entity_poly.pdbx_seq_one_letter_code
_entity_poly.pdbx_strand_id
1 'polypeptide(L)'
;LSKKNLGYGAANNKIIRKSKTPYVFILSPDVILKKNCEKNLLKSADKLNDFSIISPISQYKDYDLLKSSISETEEVQGFAMLISKKKILRVGMFDEKIFLYAEETDLCRRLKLANEKIYINKNAKVTHLAAKSTNIGFEFDKCRNWHWMWSQVYFSKKYSNNFYVYFKFIILLLIQFIKIIFYITLFNKKEIINKTMRFSGTLNSLLGRSSWYRPKHNFD
;
A
#
# COMPACT_ATOMS: atom_id res chain seq x y z
N LEU A 1 13.60 -17.57 2.66
CA LEU A 1 13.95 -16.15 2.72
C LEU A 1 14.34 -15.65 1.34
N SER A 2 13.95 -14.44 0.97
CA SER A 2 14.39 -13.82 -0.28
C SER A 2 15.75 -13.14 -0.06
N LYS A 3 16.71 -13.38 -0.97
CA LYS A 3 18.02 -12.70 -0.94
C LYS A 3 17.94 -11.20 -1.32
N LYS A 4 16.79 -10.75 -1.84
CA LYS A 4 16.56 -9.37 -2.28
C LYS A 4 15.27 -8.85 -1.68
N ASN A 5 15.22 -7.55 -1.38
CA ASN A 5 13.99 -6.87 -1.03
C ASN A 5 13.11 -6.77 -2.28
N LEU A 6 11.99 -7.48 -2.28
CA LEU A 6 11.04 -7.53 -3.41
C LEU A 6 10.01 -6.41 -3.39
N GLY A 7 9.87 -5.71 -2.27
CA GLY A 7 8.75 -4.83 -1.99
C GLY A 7 7.53 -5.59 -1.45
N TYR A 8 6.55 -4.84 -0.98
CA TYR A 8 5.39 -5.40 -0.27
C TYR A 8 4.56 -6.34 -1.15
N GLY A 9 4.09 -5.87 -2.31
CA GLY A 9 3.20 -6.64 -3.18
C GLY A 9 3.84 -7.93 -3.71
N ALA A 10 5.06 -7.85 -4.24
CA ALA A 10 5.75 -9.01 -4.81
C ALA A 10 6.12 -10.05 -3.74
N ALA A 11 6.47 -9.63 -2.52
CA ALA A 11 6.72 -10.54 -1.40
C ALA A 11 5.45 -11.31 -1.02
N ASN A 12 4.31 -10.62 -0.88
CA ASN A 12 3.02 -11.23 -0.59
C ASN A 12 2.57 -12.17 -1.71
N ASN A 13 2.73 -11.80 -2.98
CA ASN A 13 2.42 -12.66 -4.13
C ASN A 13 3.15 -14.00 -4.05
N LYS A 14 4.41 -13.98 -3.66
CA LYS A 14 5.22 -15.20 -3.51
C LYS A 14 4.63 -16.14 -2.45
N ILE A 15 4.12 -15.59 -1.35
CA ILE A 15 3.49 -16.38 -0.29
C ILE A 15 2.08 -16.85 -0.71
N ILE A 16 1.29 -15.98 -1.34
CA ILE A 16 -0.05 -16.33 -1.85
C ILE A 16 0.03 -17.53 -2.81
N ARG A 17 0.98 -17.51 -3.76
CA ARG A 17 1.17 -18.62 -4.70
C ARG A 17 1.51 -19.93 -3.98
N LYS A 18 2.38 -19.89 -2.96
CA LYS A 18 2.84 -21.08 -2.21
C LYS A 18 1.84 -21.61 -1.20
N SER A 19 0.91 -20.79 -0.71
CA SER A 19 -0.10 -21.21 0.25
C SER A 19 -0.92 -22.38 -0.30
N LYS A 20 -1.24 -23.36 0.57
CA LYS A 20 -2.13 -24.49 0.27
C LYS A 20 -3.55 -24.27 0.80
N THR A 21 -3.79 -23.19 1.54
CA THR A 21 -5.07 -22.86 2.16
C THR A 21 -5.95 -22.01 1.22
N PRO A 22 -7.28 -22.07 1.36
CA PRO A 22 -8.20 -21.26 0.56
C PRO A 22 -8.10 -19.76 0.90
N TYR A 23 -7.70 -19.44 2.12
CA TYR A 23 -7.52 -18.09 2.62
C TYR A 23 -6.08 -17.84 3.02
N VAL A 24 -5.62 -16.59 2.85
CA VAL A 24 -4.30 -16.13 3.31
C VAL A 24 -4.51 -14.86 4.13
N PHE A 25 -3.96 -14.83 5.33
CA PHE A 25 -3.97 -13.64 6.16
C PHE A 25 -2.64 -12.88 6.00
N ILE A 26 -2.70 -11.75 5.31
CA ILE A 26 -1.58 -10.83 5.15
C ILE A 26 -1.55 -9.93 6.39
N LEU A 27 -0.39 -9.84 7.02
CA LEU A 27 -0.20 -9.07 8.24
C LEU A 27 1.15 -8.36 8.19
N SER A 28 1.16 -7.04 8.38
CA SER A 28 2.40 -6.27 8.51
C SER A 28 3.07 -6.51 9.86
N PRO A 29 4.42 -6.47 9.95
CA PRO A 29 5.15 -6.76 11.19
C PRO A 29 4.87 -5.79 12.34
N ASP A 30 4.32 -4.61 12.05
CA ASP A 30 3.95 -3.56 13.01
C ASP A 30 2.46 -3.57 13.39
N VAL A 31 1.78 -4.69 13.17
CA VAL A 31 0.38 -4.89 13.55
C VAL A 31 0.27 -5.84 14.73
N ILE A 32 -0.43 -5.40 15.77
CA ILE A 32 -0.78 -6.22 16.94
C ILE A 32 -2.25 -6.61 16.83
N LEU A 33 -2.52 -7.90 16.76
CA LEU A 33 -3.87 -8.44 16.76
C LEU A 33 -4.50 -8.30 18.15
N LYS A 34 -5.73 -7.82 18.21
CA LYS A 34 -6.53 -7.84 19.45
C LYS A 34 -7.20 -9.19 19.63
N LYS A 35 -7.66 -9.47 20.86
CA LYS A 35 -8.32 -10.73 21.23
C LYS A 35 -9.40 -11.12 20.21
N ASN A 36 -9.36 -12.36 19.74
CA ASN A 36 -10.30 -12.94 18.77
C ASN A 36 -10.31 -12.29 17.36
N CYS A 37 -9.31 -11.51 16.98
CA CYS A 37 -9.26 -10.88 15.66
C CYS A 37 -9.38 -11.93 14.54
N GLU A 38 -8.52 -12.92 14.53
CA GLU A 38 -8.49 -13.99 13.50
C GLU A 38 -9.79 -14.79 13.50
N LYS A 39 -10.28 -15.16 14.70
CA LYS A 39 -11.54 -15.89 14.84
C LYS A 39 -12.72 -15.11 14.25
N ASN A 40 -12.76 -13.79 14.45
CA ASN A 40 -13.81 -12.96 13.91
C ASN A 40 -13.70 -12.80 12.39
N LEU A 41 -12.49 -12.72 11.84
CA LEU A 41 -12.28 -12.72 10.38
C LEU A 41 -12.74 -14.03 9.74
N LEU A 42 -12.37 -15.18 10.31
CA LEU A 42 -12.78 -16.49 9.80
C LEU A 42 -14.30 -16.70 9.89
N LYS A 43 -14.93 -16.32 11.00
CA LYS A 43 -16.40 -16.34 11.11
C LYS A 43 -17.08 -15.46 10.06
N SER A 44 -16.46 -14.34 9.69
CA SER A 44 -16.98 -13.51 8.60
C SER A 44 -16.83 -14.18 7.24
N ALA A 45 -15.71 -14.85 7.01
CA ALA A 45 -15.48 -15.62 5.78
C ALA A 45 -16.55 -16.71 5.61
N ASP A 46 -16.86 -17.44 6.69
CA ASP A 46 -17.89 -18.49 6.67
C ASP A 46 -19.30 -17.90 6.45
N LYS A 47 -19.60 -16.74 7.08
CA LYS A 47 -20.91 -16.09 6.95
C LYS A 47 -21.16 -15.48 5.58
N LEU A 48 -20.13 -14.87 4.98
CA LEU A 48 -20.28 -14.14 3.71
C LEU A 48 -20.31 -15.07 2.49
N ASN A 49 -19.72 -16.25 2.57
CA ASN A 49 -19.58 -17.23 1.48
C ASN A 49 -18.92 -16.67 0.19
N ASP A 50 -19.03 -15.38 -0.04
CA ASP A 50 -18.50 -14.70 -1.22
C ASP A 50 -17.81 -13.38 -0.85
N PHE A 51 -16.47 -13.38 -0.82
CA PHE A 51 -15.63 -12.21 -0.55
C PHE A 51 -14.27 -12.37 -1.24
N SER A 52 -13.61 -11.25 -1.49
CA SER A 52 -12.24 -11.23 -1.97
C SER A 52 -11.26 -10.82 -0.88
N ILE A 53 -11.64 -9.83 -0.08
CA ILE A 53 -10.87 -9.34 1.07
C ILE A 53 -11.82 -9.08 2.24
N ILE A 54 -11.39 -9.45 3.45
CA ILE A 54 -11.99 -8.98 4.71
C ILE A 54 -10.87 -8.35 5.54
N SER A 55 -11.01 -7.07 5.88
CA SER A 55 -10.04 -6.35 6.69
C SER A 55 -10.53 -6.13 8.10
N PRO A 56 -9.67 -6.27 9.12
CA PRO A 56 -9.98 -5.78 10.45
C PRO A 56 -9.95 -4.26 10.49
N ILE A 57 -10.44 -3.67 11.57
CA ILE A 57 -10.31 -2.23 11.83
C ILE A 57 -9.08 -1.93 12.69
N SER A 58 -8.49 -0.75 12.45
CA SER A 58 -7.46 -0.16 13.31
C SER A 58 -8.07 0.90 14.23
N GLN A 59 -7.54 1.05 15.44
CA GLN A 59 -7.98 2.06 16.41
C GLN A 59 -7.77 3.52 15.95
N TYR A 60 -7.08 3.74 14.80
CA TYR A 60 -6.82 5.08 14.27
C TYR A 60 -7.86 5.59 13.27
N LYS A 61 -8.94 4.84 13.02
CA LYS A 61 -10.05 5.29 12.16
C LYS A 61 -11.36 5.18 12.93
N ASP A 62 -12.22 6.20 12.82
CA ASP A 62 -13.59 6.20 13.30
C ASP A 62 -14.46 5.22 12.51
N TYR A 63 -14.38 3.95 12.89
CA TYR A 63 -15.26 2.91 12.34
C TYR A 63 -16.57 2.76 13.13
N ASP A 64 -16.80 3.62 14.12
CA ASP A 64 -18.07 3.66 14.88
C ASP A 64 -19.26 4.06 14.02
N LEU A 65 -19.00 4.71 12.87
CA LEU A 65 -20.00 5.05 11.85
C LEU A 65 -20.51 3.83 11.05
N LEU A 66 -19.86 2.66 11.15
CA LEU A 66 -20.33 1.46 10.47
C LEU A 66 -21.60 0.93 11.14
N LYS A 67 -22.71 0.96 10.41
CA LYS A 67 -24.04 0.51 10.88
C LYS A 67 -24.08 -0.99 11.23
N SER A 68 -23.25 -1.82 10.60
CA SER A 68 -23.20 -3.27 10.80
C SER A 68 -21.82 -3.75 11.25
N SER A 69 -21.77 -4.97 11.82
CA SER A 69 -20.49 -5.58 12.22
C SER A 69 -19.59 -5.94 11.05
N ILE A 70 -20.18 -6.21 9.88
CA ILE A 70 -19.48 -6.45 8.62
C ILE A 70 -20.09 -5.52 7.59
N SER A 71 -19.28 -4.70 6.95
CA SER A 71 -19.71 -3.72 5.96
C SER A 71 -18.89 -3.83 4.69
N GLU A 72 -19.55 -3.75 3.54
CA GLU A 72 -18.88 -3.66 2.25
C GLU A 72 -18.14 -2.34 2.13
N THR A 73 -16.98 -2.35 1.48
CA THR A 73 -16.14 -1.17 1.25
C THR A 73 -15.47 -1.25 -0.11
N GLU A 74 -15.04 -0.12 -0.62
CA GLU A 74 -14.30 -0.06 -1.90
C GLU A 74 -12.79 -0.26 -1.71
N GLU A 75 -12.28 0.01 -0.52
CA GLU A 75 -10.84 0.00 -0.24
C GLU A 75 -10.57 -0.41 1.21
N VAL A 76 -9.44 -1.08 1.41
CA VAL A 76 -8.92 -1.45 2.73
C VAL A 76 -7.45 -1.05 2.83
N GLN A 77 -6.94 -1.01 4.05
CA GLN A 77 -5.52 -0.74 4.29
C GLN A 77 -4.71 -2.04 4.21
N GLY A 78 -3.56 -1.99 3.56
CA GLY A 78 -2.72 -3.15 3.28
C GLY A 78 -2.08 -3.83 4.50
N PHE A 79 -2.09 -3.20 5.68
CA PHE A 79 -1.40 -3.73 6.86
C PHE A 79 -2.03 -5.02 7.43
N ALA A 80 -3.32 -5.29 7.20
CA ALA A 80 -3.99 -6.52 7.66
C ALA A 80 -5.17 -6.87 6.74
N MET A 81 -5.09 -8.02 6.04
CA MET A 81 -6.12 -8.45 5.08
C MET A 81 -6.25 -9.97 5.08
N LEU A 82 -7.45 -10.50 5.36
CA LEU A 82 -7.80 -11.89 5.05
C LEU A 82 -8.27 -11.93 3.60
N ILE A 83 -7.55 -12.63 2.74
CA ILE A 83 -7.82 -12.69 1.30
C ILE A 83 -8.32 -14.09 0.88
N SER A 84 -9.28 -14.14 -0.03
CA SER A 84 -9.67 -15.34 -0.74
C SER A 84 -8.65 -15.61 -1.86
N LYS A 85 -7.81 -16.64 -1.68
CA LYS A 85 -6.77 -16.99 -2.65
C LYS A 85 -7.31 -17.14 -4.07
N LYS A 86 -8.42 -17.87 -4.23
CA LYS A 86 -9.07 -18.10 -5.53
C LYS A 86 -9.41 -16.81 -6.24
N LYS A 87 -10.02 -15.85 -5.52
CA LYS A 87 -10.45 -14.56 -6.06
C LYS A 87 -9.25 -13.68 -6.43
N ILE A 88 -8.28 -13.61 -5.54
CA ILE A 88 -7.07 -12.79 -5.76
C ILE A 88 -6.23 -13.32 -6.93
N LEU A 89 -6.10 -14.64 -7.10
CA LEU A 89 -5.43 -15.23 -8.27
C LEU A 89 -6.15 -14.87 -9.58
N ARG A 90 -7.47 -14.86 -9.58
CA ARG A 90 -8.29 -14.53 -10.76
C ARG A 90 -8.10 -13.08 -11.21
N VAL A 91 -7.96 -12.14 -10.27
CA VAL A 91 -7.81 -10.71 -10.54
C VAL A 91 -6.35 -10.30 -10.77
N GLY A 92 -5.39 -11.22 -10.57
CA GLY A 92 -3.97 -11.01 -10.89
C GLY A 92 -3.08 -10.63 -9.71
N MET A 93 -3.53 -10.81 -8.46
CA MET A 93 -2.76 -10.53 -7.22
C MET A 93 -2.30 -9.07 -7.13
N PHE A 94 -1.23 -8.77 -6.37
CA PHE A 94 -0.64 -7.43 -6.32
C PHE A 94 0.14 -7.13 -7.60
N ASP A 95 0.13 -5.88 -8.04
CA ASP A 95 0.97 -5.42 -9.17
C ASP A 95 2.43 -5.33 -8.74
N GLU A 96 3.28 -6.24 -9.24
CA GLU A 96 4.69 -6.35 -8.85
C GLU A 96 5.56 -5.19 -9.36
N LYS A 97 5.04 -4.34 -10.25
CA LYS A 97 5.71 -3.09 -10.65
C LYS A 97 5.69 -2.06 -9.51
N ILE A 98 4.73 -2.15 -8.60
CA ILE A 98 4.64 -1.28 -7.41
C ILE A 98 5.50 -1.90 -6.32
N PHE A 99 6.57 -1.21 -5.94
CA PHE A 99 7.46 -1.68 -4.88
C PHE A 99 6.91 -1.34 -3.48
N LEU A 100 6.38 -0.13 -3.31
CA LEU A 100 5.85 0.38 -2.05
C LEU A 100 4.79 1.46 -2.31
N TYR A 101 3.69 1.44 -1.55
CA TYR A 101 2.50 2.30 -1.61
C TYR A 101 1.62 2.12 -2.85
N ALA A 102 0.32 2.18 -2.64
CA ALA A 102 -0.76 1.98 -3.61
C ALA A 102 -0.91 0.55 -4.16
N GLU A 103 -0.18 -0.44 -3.66
CA GLU A 103 -0.34 -1.84 -4.05
C GLU A 103 -1.70 -2.42 -3.63
N GLU A 104 -2.17 -2.11 -2.41
CA GLU A 104 -3.50 -2.50 -1.95
C GLU A 104 -4.60 -1.68 -2.64
N THR A 105 -4.38 -0.40 -2.87
CA THR A 105 -5.31 0.48 -3.60
C THR A 105 -5.50 -0.01 -5.02
N ASP A 106 -4.42 -0.41 -5.71
CA ASP A 106 -4.47 -1.01 -7.05
C ASP A 106 -5.24 -2.35 -7.05
N LEU A 107 -4.98 -3.20 -6.06
CA LEU A 107 -5.67 -4.47 -5.93
C LEU A 107 -7.17 -4.26 -5.68
N CYS A 108 -7.54 -3.39 -4.73
CA CYS A 108 -8.94 -3.06 -4.45
C CYS A 108 -9.65 -2.48 -5.69
N ARG A 109 -8.97 -1.61 -6.44
CA ARG A 109 -9.52 -1.05 -7.69
C ARG A 109 -9.80 -2.14 -8.73
N ARG A 110 -8.89 -3.11 -8.91
CA ARG A 110 -9.10 -4.22 -9.84
C ARG A 110 -10.19 -5.17 -9.38
N LEU A 111 -10.29 -5.42 -8.09
CA LEU A 111 -11.38 -6.21 -7.50
C LEU A 111 -12.72 -5.53 -7.77
N LYS A 112 -12.84 -4.22 -7.53
CA LYS A 112 -14.05 -3.45 -7.82
C LYS A 112 -14.44 -3.52 -9.30
N LEU A 113 -13.48 -3.35 -10.22
CA LEU A 113 -13.71 -3.46 -11.65
C LEU A 113 -14.16 -4.87 -12.09
N ALA A 114 -13.80 -5.90 -11.33
CA ALA A 114 -14.23 -7.28 -11.53
C ALA A 114 -15.53 -7.63 -10.78
N ASN A 115 -16.24 -6.64 -10.20
CA ASN A 115 -17.43 -6.82 -9.35
C ASN A 115 -17.20 -7.75 -8.15
N GLU A 116 -15.97 -7.78 -7.64
CA GLU A 116 -15.60 -8.55 -6.46
C GLU A 116 -15.84 -7.74 -5.18
N LYS A 117 -16.23 -8.43 -4.11
CA LYS A 117 -16.62 -7.80 -2.85
C LYS A 117 -15.47 -7.74 -1.86
N ILE A 118 -15.35 -6.58 -1.23
CA ILE A 118 -14.39 -6.27 -0.18
C ILE A 118 -15.15 -5.85 1.06
N TYR A 119 -14.74 -6.35 2.24
CA TYR A 119 -15.43 -6.08 3.49
C TYR A 119 -14.50 -5.60 4.60
N ILE A 120 -15.08 -4.84 5.53
CA ILE A 120 -14.47 -4.51 6.81
C ILE A 120 -15.28 -5.18 7.91
N ASN A 121 -14.58 -5.80 8.89
CA ASN A 121 -15.20 -6.36 10.10
C ASN A 121 -14.79 -5.54 11.33
N LYS A 122 -15.73 -4.78 11.93
CA LYS A 122 -15.48 -3.96 13.14
C LYS A 122 -15.26 -4.78 14.42
N ASN A 123 -15.63 -6.06 14.41
CA ASN A 123 -15.38 -6.96 15.53
C ASN A 123 -13.97 -7.61 15.45
N ALA A 124 -13.30 -7.54 14.31
CA ALA A 124 -11.90 -7.89 14.16
C ALA A 124 -11.06 -6.62 14.32
N LYS A 125 -10.34 -6.52 15.43
CA LYS A 125 -9.61 -5.30 15.80
C LYS A 125 -8.11 -5.55 15.83
N VAL A 126 -7.36 -4.54 15.37
CA VAL A 126 -5.89 -4.53 15.42
C VAL A 126 -5.38 -3.18 15.94
N THR A 127 -4.14 -3.18 16.42
CA THR A 127 -3.38 -1.94 16.64
C THR A 127 -2.26 -1.90 15.62
N HIS A 128 -2.26 -0.89 14.77
CA HIS A 128 -1.19 -0.62 13.82
C HIS A 128 -0.23 0.41 14.43
N LEU A 129 1.04 0.02 14.65
CA LEU A 129 2.04 0.85 15.32
C LEU A 129 2.62 1.95 14.41
N ALA A 130 2.08 2.11 13.22
CA ALA A 130 2.36 3.18 12.27
C ALA A 130 3.88 3.40 12.04
N ALA A 131 4.50 2.54 11.24
CA ALA A 131 5.91 2.64 10.84
C ALA A 131 6.96 2.47 11.97
N LYS A 132 6.57 2.00 13.16
CA LYS A 132 7.53 1.66 14.23
C LYS A 132 8.33 0.38 13.94
N SER A 133 7.89 -0.43 12.98
CA SER A 133 8.58 -1.65 12.56
C SER A 133 9.88 -1.39 11.81
N THR A 134 10.11 -0.18 11.32
CA THR A 134 11.22 0.13 10.42
C THR A 134 11.80 1.51 10.68
N ASN A 135 12.34 1.75 11.87
CA ASN A 135 13.16 2.93 12.11
C ASN A 135 14.57 2.69 11.54
N ILE A 136 14.65 2.48 10.21
CA ILE A 136 15.91 2.20 9.50
C ILE A 136 16.60 3.52 9.10
N GLY A 137 16.27 4.63 9.75
CA GLY A 137 16.92 5.91 9.56
C GLY A 137 16.57 6.61 8.24
N PHE A 138 17.38 7.60 7.91
CA PHE A 138 17.13 8.56 6.83
C PHE A 138 17.07 7.94 5.41
N GLU A 139 17.80 6.84 5.16
CA GLU A 139 17.75 6.13 3.87
C GLU A 139 16.37 5.54 3.59
N PHE A 140 15.69 5.07 4.63
CA PHE A 140 14.33 4.58 4.50
C PHE A 140 13.33 5.70 4.19
N ASP A 141 13.51 6.88 4.80
CA ASP A 141 12.68 8.06 4.51
C ASP A 141 12.85 8.51 3.05
N LYS A 142 14.05 8.46 2.50
CA LYS A 142 14.31 8.69 1.07
C LYS A 142 13.51 7.70 0.21
N CYS A 143 13.60 6.41 0.52
CA CYS A 143 12.89 5.36 -0.19
C CYS A 143 11.36 5.57 -0.15
N ARG A 144 10.82 5.88 1.03
CA ARG A 144 9.39 6.17 1.21
C ARG A 144 8.94 7.37 0.38
N ASN A 145 9.66 8.49 0.44
CA ASN A 145 9.32 9.69 -0.30
C ASN A 145 9.37 9.47 -1.81
N TRP A 146 10.36 8.73 -2.29
CA TRP A 146 10.52 8.43 -3.71
C TRP A 146 9.38 7.54 -4.21
N HIS A 147 9.10 6.41 -3.52
CA HIS A 147 8.06 5.46 -3.91
C HIS A 147 6.66 6.02 -3.74
N TRP A 148 6.43 6.83 -2.70
CA TRP A 148 5.14 7.51 -2.54
C TRP A 148 4.72 8.25 -3.80
N MET A 149 5.63 9.06 -4.34
CA MET A 149 5.33 9.83 -5.55
C MET A 149 5.33 8.98 -6.81
N TRP A 150 6.29 8.06 -6.94
CA TRP A 150 6.34 7.17 -8.08
C TRP A 150 5.03 6.36 -8.23
N SER A 151 4.58 5.77 -7.16
CA SER A 151 3.38 4.92 -7.13
C SER A 151 2.10 5.72 -7.37
N GLN A 152 2.00 6.95 -6.85
CA GLN A 152 0.86 7.85 -7.12
C GLN A 152 0.74 8.18 -8.61
N VAL A 153 1.85 8.49 -9.28
CA VAL A 153 1.86 8.76 -10.72
C VAL A 153 1.51 7.49 -11.50
N TYR A 154 2.16 6.36 -11.17
CA TYR A 154 1.91 5.09 -11.82
C TYR A 154 0.43 4.67 -11.73
N PHE A 155 -0.14 4.71 -10.52
CA PHE A 155 -1.55 4.41 -10.29
C PHE A 155 -2.47 5.37 -11.09
N SER A 156 -2.17 6.68 -11.08
CA SER A 156 -2.94 7.65 -11.82
C SER A 156 -2.89 7.40 -13.33
N LYS A 157 -1.73 7.07 -13.89
CA LYS A 157 -1.58 6.70 -15.32
C LYS A 157 -2.37 5.45 -15.70
N LYS A 158 -2.52 4.52 -14.75
CA LYS A 158 -3.23 3.26 -14.98
C LYS A 158 -4.76 3.44 -15.05
N TYR A 159 -5.31 4.44 -14.33
CA TYR A 159 -6.75 4.56 -14.12
C TYR A 159 -7.35 5.92 -14.50
N SER A 160 -6.56 6.89 -14.90
CA SER A 160 -7.03 8.23 -15.26
C SER A 160 -6.59 8.63 -16.65
N ASN A 161 -7.22 9.68 -17.18
CA ASN A 161 -6.85 10.24 -18.49
C ASN A 161 -5.40 10.76 -18.47
N ASN A 162 -4.61 10.40 -19.48
CA ASN A 162 -3.20 10.77 -19.59
C ASN A 162 -2.97 12.28 -19.56
N PHE A 163 -3.77 13.09 -20.29
CA PHE A 163 -3.63 14.54 -20.29
C PHE A 163 -3.75 15.12 -18.88
N TYR A 164 -4.80 14.72 -18.13
CA TYR A 164 -5.00 15.14 -16.75
C TYR A 164 -3.83 14.74 -15.86
N VAL A 165 -3.33 13.50 -16.00
CA VAL A 165 -2.20 12.99 -15.21
C VAL A 165 -0.94 13.81 -15.47
N TYR A 166 -0.56 14.01 -16.74
CA TYR A 166 0.61 14.81 -17.07
C TYR A 166 0.47 16.26 -16.58
N PHE A 167 -0.66 16.90 -16.81
CA PHE A 167 -0.93 18.25 -16.32
C PHE A 167 -0.77 18.38 -14.81
N LYS A 168 -1.46 17.51 -14.05
CA LYS A 168 -1.40 17.46 -12.58
C LYS A 168 0.02 17.28 -12.06
N PHE A 169 0.75 16.32 -12.60
CA PHE A 169 2.05 15.96 -12.05
C PHE A 169 3.19 16.84 -12.55
N ILE A 170 3.06 17.52 -13.69
CA ILE A 170 3.98 18.58 -14.11
C ILE A 170 3.85 19.78 -13.17
N ILE A 171 2.64 20.21 -12.84
CA ILE A 171 2.44 21.27 -11.82
C ILE A 171 3.07 20.85 -10.48
N LEU A 172 2.88 19.62 -10.08
CA LEU A 172 3.47 19.10 -8.84
C LEU A 172 5.00 19.07 -8.87
N LEU A 173 5.62 18.76 -10.02
CA LEU A 173 7.07 18.86 -10.23
C LEU A 173 7.55 20.31 -10.04
N LEU A 174 6.86 21.27 -10.63
CA LEU A 174 7.19 22.70 -10.46
C LEU A 174 7.11 23.12 -8.97
N ILE A 175 6.04 22.71 -8.28
CA ILE A 175 5.88 22.97 -6.84
C ILE A 175 7.03 22.35 -6.03
N GLN A 176 7.40 21.10 -6.32
CA GLN A 176 8.52 20.43 -5.63
C GLN A 176 9.84 21.16 -5.92
N PHE A 177 10.07 21.60 -7.15
CA PHE A 177 11.26 22.36 -7.53
C PHE A 177 11.36 23.69 -6.77
N ILE A 178 10.28 24.48 -6.72
CA ILE A 178 10.21 25.71 -5.93
C ILE A 178 10.49 25.44 -4.44
N LYS A 179 9.89 24.36 -3.88
CA LYS A 179 10.16 23.99 -2.49
C LYS A 179 11.61 23.58 -2.25
N ILE A 180 12.28 22.94 -3.21
CA ILE A 180 13.71 22.61 -3.09
C ILE A 180 14.52 23.91 -2.98
N ILE A 181 14.29 24.89 -3.88
CA ILE A 181 14.98 26.19 -3.85
C ILE A 181 14.72 26.89 -2.50
N PHE A 182 13.47 26.94 -2.06
CA PHE A 182 13.09 27.54 -0.78
C PHE A 182 13.82 26.91 0.40
N TYR A 183 13.91 25.56 0.47
CA TYR A 183 14.61 24.89 1.56
C TYR A 183 16.14 25.00 1.47
N ILE A 184 16.69 25.26 0.28
CA ILE A 184 18.11 25.62 0.12
C ILE A 184 18.38 26.94 0.82
N THR A 185 17.54 27.98 0.64
CA THR A 185 17.73 29.28 1.33
C THR A 185 17.62 29.19 2.85
N LEU A 186 16.88 28.21 3.35
CA LEU A 186 16.73 27.90 4.78
C LEU A 186 17.78 26.91 5.32
N PHE A 187 18.73 26.46 4.51
CA PHE A 187 19.74 25.45 4.86
C PHE A 187 19.16 24.16 5.46
N ASN A 188 17.90 23.84 5.16
CA ASN A 188 17.21 22.66 5.69
C ASN A 188 17.50 21.41 4.86
N LYS A 189 18.64 20.77 5.12
CA LYS A 189 19.12 19.59 4.40
C LYS A 189 18.10 18.45 4.34
N LYS A 190 17.35 18.20 5.43
CA LYS A 190 16.35 17.12 5.50
C LYS A 190 15.23 17.34 4.49
N GLU A 191 14.65 18.56 4.47
CA GLU A 191 13.55 18.87 3.56
C GLU A 191 14.03 18.98 2.10
N ILE A 192 15.23 19.49 1.85
CA ILE A 192 15.82 19.47 0.50
C ILE A 192 15.81 18.03 -0.04
N ILE A 193 16.35 17.08 0.71
CA ILE A 193 16.42 15.68 0.27
C ILE A 193 15.02 15.08 0.12
N ASN A 194 14.10 15.30 1.06
CA ASN A 194 12.72 14.83 0.96
C ASN A 194 12.03 15.30 -0.33
N LYS A 195 12.14 16.60 -0.66
CA LYS A 195 11.53 17.16 -1.88
C LYS A 195 12.23 16.66 -3.14
N THR A 196 13.56 16.51 -3.12
CA THR A 196 14.35 15.95 -4.22
C THR A 196 13.93 14.49 -4.49
N MET A 197 13.73 13.67 -3.45
CA MET A 197 13.24 12.31 -3.61
C MET A 197 11.84 12.27 -4.22
N ARG A 198 10.94 13.12 -3.76
CA ARG A 198 9.58 13.24 -4.33
C ARG A 198 9.62 13.73 -5.78
N PHE A 199 10.42 14.72 -6.10
CA PHE A 199 10.62 15.19 -7.47
C PHE A 199 11.13 14.06 -8.37
N SER A 200 12.18 13.37 -7.95
CA SER A 200 12.77 12.23 -8.68
C SER A 200 11.77 11.10 -8.89
N GLY A 201 11.01 10.70 -7.86
CA GLY A 201 9.98 9.67 -7.97
C GLY A 201 8.90 10.05 -8.98
N THR A 202 8.39 11.28 -8.93
CA THR A 202 7.40 11.81 -9.88
C THR A 202 7.95 11.77 -11.30
N LEU A 203 9.13 12.35 -11.53
CA LEU A 203 9.74 12.44 -12.86
C LEU A 203 10.01 11.04 -13.46
N ASN A 204 10.58 10.11 -12.69
CA ASN A 204 10.86 8.76 -13.17
C ASN A 204 9.57 8.03 -13.56
N SER A 205 8.48 8.17 -12.79
CA SER A 205 7.21 7.55 -13.13
C SER A 205 6.54 8.19 -14.33
N LEU A 206 6.61 9.52 -14.51
CA LEU A 206 6.12 10.19 -15.71
C LEU A 206 6.86 9.72 -16.96
N LEU A 207 8.17 9.54 -16.88
CA LEU A 207 9.01 9.00 -17.96
C LEU A 207 8.84 7.49 -18.19
N GLY A 208 7.95 6.82 -17.46
CA GLY A 208 7.70 5.37 -17.62
C GLY A 208 8.81 4.47 -17.07
N ARG A 209 9.76 5.00 -16.30
CA ARG A 209 10.83 4.22 -15.70
C ARG A 209 10.29 3.34 -14.57
N SER A 210 10.89 2.18 -14.37
CA SER A 210 10.51 1.25 -13.29
C SER A 210 10.71 1.85 -11.90
N SER A 211 10.06 1.26 -10.89
CA SER A 211 10.25 1.62 -9.48
C SER A 211 11.60 1.06 -8.94
N TRP A 212 12.69 1.63 -9.40
CA TRP A 212 14.04 1.10 -9.20
C TRP A 212 14.71 1.50 -7.90
N TYR A 213 14.31 2.60 -7.25
CA TYR A 213 14.98 3.11 -6.06
C TYR A 213 14.91 2.10 -4.90
N ARG A 214 16.03 1.83 -4.27
CA ARG A 214 16.14 0.96 -3.09
C ARG A 214 16.96 1.67 -2.02
N PRO A 215 16.62 1.51 -0.72
CA PRO A 215 17.46 2.04 0.34
C PRO A 215 18.82 1.33 0.32
N LYS A 216 19.88 2.09 0.55
CA LYS A 216 21.20 1.51 0.77
C LYS A 216 21.17 0.92 2.18
N HIS A 217 21.24 -0.40 2.29
CA HIS A 217 21.46 -1.09 3.54
C HIS A 217 22.90 -1.57 3.58
N ASN A 218 23.62 -1.10 4.56
CA ASN A 218 24.80 -1.81 5.02
C ASN A 218 24.26 -2.92 5.94
N PHE A 219 24.00 -4.09 5.39
CA PHE A 219 23.91 -5.33 6.15
C PHE A 219 25.33 -5.89 6.12
N ASP A 220 26.16 -5.36 7.00
CA ASP A 220 27.40 -5.98 7.41
C ASP A 220 27.10 -6.98 8.54
#